data_6ff810d3c65b15c1f13740f86b691bbd
#
_entry.id   6ff810d3c65b15c1f13740f86b691bbd
#
_cell.length_a   1.000
_cell.length_b   1.000
_cell.length_c   1.000
_cell.angle_alpha   90.00
_cell.angle_beta   90.00
_cell.angle_gamma   90.00
#
_symmetry.space_group_name_H-M   'P 1'
#
loop_
_entity.id
_entity.type
_entity.pdbx_description
1 polymer ?
#
loop_
_entity_poly.entity_id
_entity_poly.type
_entity_poly.pdbx_seq_one_letter_code
_entity_poly.pdbx_strand_id
1 'polypeptide(L)'
;METELGLAAGYIETFAGNGKARSTGDGKRAVKAGIPLPHHLALDKTEQWLYFAESGSDRVRRINLQEGTLHNFAGIGETCYSGDEGLCGEAGLYLPLGVAFDSQNNLYICDSGSNRIRKVDHVTGVITTVVGTGQHGFNGDGPALEVNLTWPAAIAFDHEDVLFIADTQAHKVRRFDPKTGLVTTIAGTWSAEDEAREQPLVARNLVVLSGDAIGIDFSDDQGWLMPVCSDGLDMSMYLDDGRPAMEARLYDIVGLAVDARGDVYVVDKGSNRVRKIDCRTGIISTVAGVCRYGYDGDDKPAVRAMLHAPEAVIFDQNDNLYISDTMNHRIRKVDMKTGLITTVSGNGDSGYEDKNIGGCGAARFVAKESAGMLKHGDGLLGTEAVVNSPVGLAVDSQ
;
A
#
# COMPACT_ATOMS: atom_id res chain seq x y z
N MET A 1 32.17 -14.48 15.85
CA MET A 1 30.98 -15.34 15.87
C MET A 1 30.03 -14.69 14.90
N GLU A 2 30.04 -15.23 13.73
CA GLU A 2 29.32 -14.75 12.54
C GLU A 2 27.82 -14.89 12.75
N THR A 3 27.11 -13.80 12.72
CA THR A 3 25.69 -13.81 12.43
C THR A 3 25.51 -13.48 10.96
N GLU A 4 25.91 -14.41 10.10
CA GLU A 4 25.39 -14.43 8.75
C GLU A 4 23.89 -14.74 8.83
N LEU A 5 23.07 -13.74 8.64
CA LEU A 5 21.67 -13.90 8.22
C LEU A 5 21.65 -14.34 6.74
N GLY A 6 22.30 -15.47 6.47
CA GLY A 6 22.24 -16.12 5.17
C GLY A 6 20.95 -16.90 5.09
N LEU A 7 19.83 -16.24 4.80
CA LEU A 7 18.63 -16.94 4.36
C LEU A 7 18.92 -17.55 2.99
N ALA A 8 18.79 -18.87 2.90
CA ALA A 8 18.71 -19.52 1.60
C ALA A 8 17.52 -18.92 0.84
N ALA A 9 17.69 -18.59 -0.43
CA ALA A 9 16.64 -18.02 -1.25
C ALA A 9 15.34 -18.82 -1.16
N GLY A 10 14.21 -18.14 -0.89
CA GLY A 10 12.89 -18.75 -0.86
C GLY A 10 12.31 -19.07 0.52
N TYR A 11 13.00 -18.74 1.61
CA TYR A 11 12.47 -18.91 2.98
C TYR A 11 11.89 -17.61 3.52
N ILE A 12 10.93 -17.72 4.45
CA ILE A 12 10.32 -16.59 5.16
C ILE A 12 10.73 -16.59 6.62
N GLU A 13 10.97 -15.41 7.17
CA GLU A 13 11.21 -15.18 8.59
C GLU A 13 10.44 -13.97 9.11
N THR A 14 10.05 -14.02 10.37
CA THR A 14 9.52 -12.85 11.08
C THR A 14 10.65 -11.92 11.46
N PHE A 15 10.63 -10.72 10.91
CA PHE A 15 11.61 -9.69 11.19
C PHE A 15 11.17 -8.74 12.31
N ALA A 16 9.87 -8.47 12.43
CA ALA A 16 9.30 -7.58 13.44
C ALA A 16 7.87 -7.98 13.83
N GLY A 17 7.47 -7.58 15.04
CA GLY A 17 6.14 -7.81 15.54
C GLY A 17 6.00 -9.07 16.42
N ASN A 18 5.11 -9.02 17.40
CA ASN A 18 4.77 -10.13 18.29
C ASN A 18 3.28 -10.51 18.24
N GLY A 19 2.57 -10.02 17.23
CA GLY A 19 1.15 -10.25 17.01
C GLY A 19 0.22 -9.49 17.95
N LYS A 20 0.71 -8.57 18.78
CA LYS A 20 -0.14 -7.75 19.66
C LYS A 20 -0.51 -6.43 19.00
N ALA A 21 -1.78 -6.09 19.00
CA ALA A 21 -2.33 -4.86 18.42
C ALA A 21 -2.15 -3.63 19.35
N ARG A 22 -0.98 -3.49 19.97
CA ARG A 22 -0.63 -2.34 20.81
C ARG A 22 0.79 -1.91 20.50
N SER A 23 1.01 -0.65 20.20
CA SER A 23 2.35 -0.10 19.96
C SER A 23 3.22 -0.20 21.22
N THR A 24 4.31 -0.95 21.12
CA THR A 24 5.27 -1.16 22.21
C THR A 24 6.66 -1.42 21.66
N GLY A 25 7.66 -1.50 22.54
CA GLY A 25 8.98 -2.02 22.20
C GLY A 25 9.95 -0.98 21.64
N ASP A 26 9.70 0.31 21.85
CA ASP A 26 10.67 1.34 21.49
C ASP A 26 12.04 1.09 22.16
N GLY A 27 13.12 1.17 21.38
CA GLY A 27 14.49 0.83 21.79
C GLY A 27 14.75 -0.65 22.07
N LYS A 28 13.81 -1.56 21.70
CA LYS A 28 13.93 -3.01 21.94
C LYS A 28 13.98 -3.80 20.64
N ARG A 29 14.25 -5.12 20.75
CA ARG A 29 14.21 -6.01 19.59
C ARG A 29 12.85 -5.98 18.89
N ALA A 30 12.88 -5.75 17.58
CA ALA A 30 11.69 -5.57 16.75
C ALA A 30 10.73 -6.78 16.79
N VAL A 31 11.26 -8.01 16.84
CA VAL A 31 10.48 -9.27 16.95
C VAL A 31 9.69 -9.39 18.27
N LYS A 32 10.01 -8.58 19.29
CA LYS A 32 9.28 -8.57 20.59
C LYS A 32 8.33 -7.39 20.73
N ALA A 33 8.31 -6.51 19.76
CA ALA A 33 7.47 -5.31 19.76
C ALA A 33 6.03 -5.61 19.36
N GLY A 34 5.08 -4.89 19.93
CA GLY A 34 3.73 -4.81 19.38
C GLY A 34 3.71 -3.74 18.28
N ILE A 35 3.18 -4.08 17.13
CA ILE A 35 3.10 -3.22 15.96
C ILE A 35 1.63 -3.26 15.45
N PRO A 36 0.78 -2.28 15.83
CA PRO A 36 -0.60 -2.22 15.37
C PRO A 36 -0.70 -1.61 13.98
N LEU A 37 -1.39 -2.28 13.09
CA LEU A 37 -1.74 -1.81 11.74
C LEU A 37 -0.53 -1.18 11.01
N PRO A 38 0.55 -1.93 10.74
CA PRO A 38 1.62 -1.44 9.89
C PRO A 38 1.13 -1.40 8.44
N HIS A 39 1.48 -0.32 7.75
CA HIS A 39 1.18 -0.11 6.34
C HIS A 39 2.46 -0.10 5.49
N HIS A 40 2.60 0.83 4.56
CA HIS A 40 3.70 0.85 3.62
C HIS A 40 5.07 0.94 4.30
N LEU A 41 6.05 0.33 3.65
CA LEU A 41 7.43 0.21 4.10
C LEU A 41 8.35 0.98 3.16
N ALA A 42 9.45 1.52 3.67
CA ALA A 42 10.50 2.11 2.88
C ALA A 42 11.87 1.88 3.53
N LEU A 43 12.85 1.47 2.73
CA LEU A 43 14.25 1.45 3.13
C LEU A 43 14.86 2.83 2.93
N ASP A 44 15.66 3.28 3.88
CA ASP A 44 16.48 4.47 3.67
C ASP A 44 17.58 4.21 2.62
N LYS A 45 18.15 5.26 2.05
CA LYS A 45 19.17 5.14 1.00
C LYS A 45 20.46 4.44 1.43
N THR A 46 20.67 4.30 2.73
CA THR A 46 21.82 3.58 3.30
C THR A 46 21.53 2.09 3.54
N GLU A 47 20.27 1.69 3.40
CA GLU A 47 19.76 0.36 3.73
C GLU A 47 20.10 -0.08 5.17
N GLN A 48 20.25 0.89 6.07
CA GLN A 48 20.46 0.62 7.50
C GLN A 48 19.16 0.61 8.28
N TRP A 49 18.14 1.28 7.75
CA TRP A 49 16.87 1.45 8.44
C TRP A 49 15.68 1.12 7.54
N LEU A 50 14.80 0.28 8.04
CA LEU A 50 13.48 0.05 7.46
C LEU A 50 12.45 0.92 8.19
N TYR A 51 11.81 1.82 7.47
CA TYR A 51 10.74 2.68 7.99
C TYR A 51 9.38 2.13 7.62
N PHE A 52 8.40 2.35 8.48
CA PHE A 52 7.02 1.99 8.19
C PHE A 52 6.04 2.91 8.92
N ALA A 53 4.88 3.13 8.29
CA ALA A 53 3.76 3.78 8.92
C ALA A 53 3.05 2.79 9.86
N GLU A 54 2.83 3.19 11.10
CA GLU A 54 2.07 2.46 12.11
C GLU A 54 0.78 3.24 12.38
N SER A 55 -0.24 3.06 11.51
CA SER A 55 -1.47 3.85 11.56
C SER A 55 -2.26 3.62 12.85
N GLY A 56 -2.20 2.41 13.40
CA GLY A 56 -2.85 2.10 14.68
C GLY A 56 -2.25 2.78 15.91
N SER A 57 -1.20 3.60 15.74
CA SER A 57 -0.61 4.41 16.80
C SER A 57 -0.23 5.81 16.38
N ASP A 58 -0.67 6.26 15.20
CA ASP A 58 -0.39 7.60 14.66
C ASP A 58 1.11 7.95 14.66
N ARG A 59 1.93 6.97 14.20
CA ARG A 59 3.40 7.08 14.17
C ARG A 59 4.00 6.55 12.88
N VAL A 60 5.20 7.03 12.61
CA VAL A 60 6.15 6.34 11.75
C VAL A 60 7.24 5.75 12.64
N ARG A 61 7.52 4.47 12.47
CA ARG A 61 8.56 3.77 13.18
C ARG A 61 9.64 3.28 12.25
N ARG A 62 10.81 2.97 12.80
CA ARG A 62 11.92 2.43 12.02
C ARG A 62 12.63 1.29 12.76
N ILE A 63 13.18 0.38 11.98
CA ILE A 63 13.95 -0.76 12.48
C ILE A 63 15.39 -0.63 12.01
N ASN A 64 16.33 -0.70 12.94
CA ASN A 64 17.74 -0.86 12.58
C ASN A 64 17.95 -2.29 12.07
N LEU A 65 18.36 -2.43 10.81
CA LEU A 65 18.49 -3.74 10.17
C LEU A 65 19.67 -4.55 10.72
N GLN A 66 20.73 -3.87 11.18
CA GLN A 66 21.89 -4.54 11.75
C GLN A 66 21.66 -5.01 13.19
N GLU A 67 21.02 -4.18 14.01
CA GLU A 67 20.79 -4.46 15.43
C GLU A 67 19.49 -5.22 15.68
N GLY A 68 18.55 -5.18 14.74
CA GLY A 68 17.19 -5.71 14.88
C GLY A 68 16.37 -4.96 15.94
N THR A 69 16.67 -3.67 16.18
CA THR A 69 15.98 -2.83 17.18
C THR A 69 14.96 -1.92 16.55
N LEU A 70 13.80 -1.74 17.20
CA LEU A 70 12.69 -0.91 16.74
C LEU A 70 12.69 0.43 17.48
N HIS A 71 12.48 1.52 16.75
CA HIS A 71 12.48 2.89 17.29
C HIS A 71 11.31 3.72 16.77
N ASN A 72 10.77 4.60 17.62
CA ASN A 72 9.91 5.67 17.15
C ASN A 72 10.73 6.64 16.29
N PHE A 73 10.13 7.18 15.26
CA PHE A 73 10.79 8.16 14.37
C PHE A 73 10.01 9.45 14.28
N ALA A 74 8.75 9.41 13.84
CA ALA A 74 7.88 10.57 13.75
C ALA A 74 6.51 10.27 14.38
N GLY A 75 5.87 11.29 14.91
CA GLY A 75 4.56 11.20 15.54
C GLY A 75 4.64 11.00 17.04
N ILE A 76 3.86 11.80 17.79
CA ILE A 76 3.71 11.70 19.25
C ILE A 76 2.78 10.54 19.66
N GLY A 77 2.01 9.98 18.72
CA GLY A 77 1.03 8.92 18.97
C GLY A 77 -0.29 9.40 19.52
N GLU A 78 -0.60 10.64 19.26
CA GLU A 78 -1.91 11.24 19.50
C GLU A 78 -2.53 11.61 18.15
N THR A 79 -3.79 11.28 17.97
CA THR A 79 -4.54 11.54 16.72
C THR A 79 -4.73 13.04 16.53
N CYS A 80 -3.78 13.70 15.90
CA CYS A 80 -3.84 15.14 15.63
C CYS A 80 -2.88 15.53 14.50
N TYR A 81 -3.11 16.70 13.93
CA TYR A 81 -2.17 17.39 13.04
C TYR A 81 -1.51 18.53 13.78
N SER A 82 -0.19 18.49 13.92
CA SER A 82 0.58 19.56 14.55
C SER A 82 2.08 19.47 14.22
N GLY A 83 2.84 20.46 14.66
CA GLY A 83 4.29 20.38 14.76
C GLY A 83 5.05 20.65 13.47
N ASP A 84 4.44 21.27 12.44
CA ASP A 84 5.21 21.80 11.30
C ASP A 84 6.27 22.79 11.77
N GLU A 85 7.42 22.78 11.10
CA GLU A 85 8.64 23.54 11.45
C GLU A 85 9.32 23.09 12.76
N GLY A 86 8.83 22.01 13.38
CA GLY A 86 9.41 21.37 14.57
C GLY A 86 10.04 20.02 14.29
N LEU A 87 10.56 19.36 15.34
CA LEU A 87 11.12 18.01 15.23
C LEU A 87 10.02 16.98 14.93
N CYS A 88 10.28 16.05 14.03
CA CYS A 88 9.30 15.04 13.59
C CYS A 88 8.79 14.15 14.74
N GLY A 89 9.64 13.87 15.75
CA GLY A 89 9.24 13.10 16.94
C GLY A 89 8.29 13.84 17.88
N GLU A 90 8.15 15.17 17.74
CA GLU A 90 7.27 16.03 18.52
C GLU A 90 6.01 16.46 17.74
N ALA A 91 5.91 16.06 16.48
CA ALA A 91 4.77 16.38 15.63
C ALA A 91 3.61 15.42 15.83
N GLY A 92 2.38 15.90 15.67
CA GLY A 92 1.19 15.07 15.56
C GLY A 92 1.01 14.56 14.15
N LEU A 93 0.68 13.27 14.01
CA LEU A 93 0.26 12.62 12.79
C LEU A 93 -1.15 12.04 13.00
N TYR A 94 -1.88 11.84 11.90
CA TYR A 94 -3.19 11.22 11.94
C TYR A 94 -3.32 10.13 10.87
N LEU A 95 -3.37 8.86 11.30
CA LEU A 95 -3.46 7.67 10.45
C LEU A 95 -2.46 7.71 9.29
N PRO A 96 -1.14 7.78 9.55
CA PRO A 96 -0.16 7.73 8.47
C PRO A 96 -0.21 6.38 7.76
N LEU A 97 -0.18 6.37 6.42
CA LEU A 97 -0.26 5.15 5.61
C LEU A 97 0.97 4.95 4.73
N GLY A 98 1.29 5.89 3.86
CA GLY A 98 2.39 5.80 2.91
C GLY A 98 3.67 6.45 3.42
N VAL A 99 4.81 5.84 3.10
CA VAL A 99 6.13 6.41 3.35
C VAL A 99 7.04 6.17 2.13
N ALA A 100 7.85 7.15 1.78
CA ALA A 100 8.87 7.03 0.74
C ALA A 100 10.01 8.02 0.95
N PHE A 101 11.18 7.72 0.39
CA PHE A 101 12.37 8.59 0.43
C PHE A 101 12.62 9.26 -0.91
N ASP A 102 12.99 10.55 -0.88
CA ASP A 102 13.56 11.22 -2.04
C ASP A 102 15.05 10.85 -2.24
N SER A 103 15.69 11.37 -3.30
CA SER A 103 17.11 11.10 -3.59
C SER A 103 18.06 11.62 -2.51
N GLN A 104 17.64 12.60 -1.72
CA GLN A 104 18.40 13.22 -0.64
C GLN A 104 18.18 12.52 0.72
N ASN A 105 17.47 11.39 0.74
CA ASN A 105 17.12 10.65 1.96
C ASN A 105 16.17 11.39 2.92
N ASN A 106 15.38 12.36 2.42
CA ASN A 106 14.29 12.92 3.20
C ASN A 106 13.10 11.96 3.16
N LEU A 107 12.46 11.74 4.30
CA LEU A 107 11.27 10.90 4.39
C LEU A 107 10.02 11.71 4.11
N TYR A 108 9.20 11.23 3.19
CA TYR A 108 7.86 11.75 2.96
C TYR A 108 6.83 10.79 3.53
N ILE A 109 5.77 11.36 4.11
CA ILE A 109 4.74 10.63 4.86
C ILE A 109 3.36 11.06 4.32
N CYS A 110 2.56 10.10 3.91
CA CYS A 110 1.13 10.32 3.74
C CYS A 110 0.51 10.44 5.14
N ASP A 111 0.29 11.65 5.60
CA ASP A 111 -0.47 11.95 6.81
C ASP A 111 -1.97 11.93 6.43
N SER A 112 -2.48 10.69 6.21
CA SER A 112 -3.69 10.39 5.44
C SER A 112 -4.94 10.97 6.08
N GLY A 113 -5.09 10.81 7.39
CA GLY A 113 -6.21 11.38 8.13
C GLY A 113 -6.16 12.91 8.21
N SER A 114 -4.99 13.52 7.99
CA SER A 114 -4.82 14.98 7.91
C SER A 114 -4.92 15.52 6.48
N ASN A 115 -5.12 14.65 5.48
CA ASN A 115 -5.17 15.01 4.05
C ASN A 115 -3.95 15.81 3.59
N ARG A 116 -2.74 15.37 3.99
CA ARG A 116 -1.47 16.05 3.70
C ARG A 116 -0.35 15.08 3.38
N ILE A 117 0.64 15.59 2.67
CA ILE A 117 1.96 14.96 2.57
C ILE A 117 2.92 15.77 3.42
N ARG A 118 3.56 15.10 4.39
CA ARG A 118 4.57 15.68 5.26
C ARG A 118 5.96 15.23 4.82
N LYS A 119 6.95 16.10 4.92
CA LYS A 119 8.36 15.82 4.66
C LYS A 119 9.15 15.95 5.94
N VAL A 120 10.01 14.99 6.24
CA VAL A 120 11.01 15.08 7.29
C VAL A 120 12.37 15.28 6.64
N ASP A 121 13.00 16.39 6.92
CA ASP A 121 14.34 16.68 6.44
C ASP A 121 15.36 15.75 7.12
N HIS A 122 16.16 15.07 6.30
CA HIS A 122 17.10 14.04 6.77
C HIS A 122 18.17 14.58 7.73
N VAL A 123 18.62 15.82 7.52
CA VAL A 123 19.74 16.40 8.30
C VAL A 123 19.25 17.02 9.61
N THR A 124 18.14 17.75 9.56
CA THR A 124 17.63 18.52 10.70
C THR A 124 16.59 17.76 11.51
N GLY A 125 15.93 16.74 10.94
CA GLY A 125 14.80 16.06 11.54
C GLY A 125 13.52 16.90 11.63
N VAL A 126 13.51 18.08 10.98
CA VAL A 126 12.35 18.99 10.95
C VAL A 126 11.30 18.43 10.01
N ILE A 127 10.04 18.44 10.46
CA ILE A 127 8.89 18.02 9.65
C ILE A 127 8.16 19.26 9.11
N THR A 128 7.72 19.18 7.85
CA THR A 128 6.95 20.24 7.19
C THR A 128 5.85 19.66 6.31
N THR A 129 4.75 20.36 6.13
CA THR A 129 3.76 20.04 5.10
C THR A 129 4.28 20.50 3.74
N VAL A 130 4.27 19.60 2.75
CA VAL A 130 4.73 19.91 1.38
C VAL A 130 3.61 19.86 0.35
N VAL A 131 2.54 19.09 0.59
CA VAL A 131 1.33 19.06 -0.27
C VAL A 131 0.11 18.95 0.62
N GLY A 132 -0.94 19.69 0.27
CA GLY A 132 -2.27 19.56 0.85
C GLY A 132 -2.62 20.67 1.84
N THR A 133 -3.86 21.19 1.75
CA THR A 133 -4.41 22.18 2.70
C THR A 133 -4.89 21.53 3.99
N GLY A 134 -5.16 20.20 3.96
CA GLY A 134 -5.86 19.46 5.00
C GLY A 134 -7.39 19.49 4.87
N GLN A 135 -7.93 20.22 3.91
CA GLN A 135 -9.35 20.13 3.58
C GLN A 135 -9.61 18.88 2.76
N HIS A 136 -10.70 18.20 3.06
CA HIS A 136 -11.19 17.07 2.30
C HIS A 136 -11.81 17.51 0.97
N GLY A 137 -11.69 16.69 -0.06
CA GLY A 137 -12.28 16.92 -1.37
C GLY A 137 -11.27 17.40 -2.41
N PHE A 138 -11.65 17.30 -3.67
CA PHE A 138 -10.82 17.73 -4.82
C PHE A 138 -11.16 19.16 -5.22
N ASN A 139 -10.18 20.05 -5.23
CA ASN A 139 -10.35 21.46 -5.61
C ASN A 139 -9.55 21.85 -6.87
N GLY A 140 -9.06 20.86 -7.63
CA GLY A 140 -8.29 21.09 -8.85
C GLY A 140 -6.78 20.92 -8.69
N ASP A 141 -6.07 21.32 -9.73
CA ASP A 141 -4.61 21.37 -9.80
C ASP A 141 -4.12 22.78 -9.43
N GLY A 142 -2.89 22.89 -8.92
CA GLY A 142 -2.33 24.20 -8.53
C GLY A 142 -1.13 24.11 -7.61
N PRO A 143 -0.82 25.22 -6.86
CA PRO A 143 0.25 25.24 -5.88
C PRO A 143 0.06 24.17 -4.81
N ALA A 144 1.14 23.50 -4.42
CA ALA A 144 1.07 22.30 -3.58
C ALA A 144 0.38 22.53 -2.22
N LEU A 145 0.55 23.69 -1.63
CA LEU A 145 -0.08 24.05 -0.35
C LEU A 145 -1.49 24.63 -0.47
N GLU A 146 -2.00 24.76 -1.70
CA GLU A 146 -3.36 25.26 -1.98
C GLU A 146 -4.29 24.17 -2.52
N VAL A 147 -3.76 23.01 -2.92
CA VAL A 147 -4.57 21.87 -3.36
C VAL A 147 -5.10 21.08 -2.17
N ASN A 148 -6.28 20.53 -2.33
CA ASN A 148 -6.81 19.52 -1.40
C ASN A 148 -6.36 18.13 -1.82
N LEU A 149 -6.07 17.30 -0.84
CA LEU A 149 -5.94 15.85 -0.97
C LEU A 149 -7.08 15.18 -0.20
N THR A 150 -7.41 13.96 -0.60
CA THR A 150 -8.48 13.19 0.04
C THR A 150 -7.99 11.81 0.39
N TRP A 151 -7.53 11.66 1.63
CA TRP A 151 -7.02 10.39 2.13
C TRP A 151 -5.84 9.84 1.28
N PRO A 152 -4.74 10.58 1.13
CA PRO A 152 -3.59 10.09 0.36
C PRO A 152 -3.00 8.85 1.04
N ALA A 153 -2.98 7.68 0.35
CA ALA A 153 -2.54 6.43 0.97
C ALA A 153 -1.15 5.97 0.55
N ALA A 154 -0.70 6.30 -0.65
CA ALA A 154 0.60 5.88 -1.14
C ALA A 154 1.31 7.01 -1.87
N ILE A 155 2.64 6.95 -1.84
CA ILE A 155 3.53 7.88 -2.54
C ILE A 155 4.71 7.12 -3.15
N ALA A 156 5.20 7.61 -4.28
CA ALA A 156 6.40 7.09 -4.93
C ALA A 156 7.14 8.24 -5.64
N PHE A 157 8.45 8.12 -5.76
CA PHE A 157 9.31 9.07 -6.47
C PHE A 157 9.81 8.50 -7.78
N ASP A 158 10.00 9.35 -8.77
CA ASP A 158 10.83 9.03 -9.90
C ASP A 158 12.30 9.45 -9.64
N HIS A 159 13.16 9.22 -10.64
CA HIS A 159 14.59 9.54 -10.57
C HIS A 159 14.90 11.06 -10.60
N GLU A 160 13.92 11.91 -10.87
CA GLU A 160 14.02 13.37 -10.82
C GLU A 160 13.44 13.99 -9.54
N ASP A 161 13.12 13.17 -8.55
CA ASP A 161 12.42 13.55 -7.31
C ASP A 161 11.02 14.12 -7.52
N VAL A 162 10.37 13.79 -8.62
CA VAL A 162 8.94 14.08 -8.78
C VAL A 162 8.15 13.09 -7.94
N LEU A 163 7.25 13.61 -7.12
CA LEU A 163 6.43 12.79 -6.23
C LEU A 163 5.08 12.46 -6.88
N PHE A 164 4.76 11.18 -6.94
CA PHE A 164 3.43 10.70 -7.30
C PHE A 164 2.67 10.33 -6.03
N ILE A 165 1.38 10.68 -6.00
CA ILE A 165 0.51 10.54 -4.83
C ILE A 165 -0.76 9.80 -5.25
N ALA A 166 -1.08 8.69 -4.58
CA ALA A 166 -2.39 8.07 -4.64
C ALA A 166 -3.35 8.88 -3.77
N ASP A 167 -4.14 9.73 -4.39
CA ASP A 167 -5.18 10.53 -3.76
C ASP A 167 -6.46 9.68 -3.72
N THR A 168 -6.50 8.77 -2.73
CA THR A 168 -7.29 7.54 -2.74
C THR A 168 -8.79 7.79 -2.86
N GLN A 169 -9.34 8.61 -1.98
CA GLN A 169 -10.77 8.91 -1.99
C GLN A 169 -11.16 9.95 -3.06
N ALA A 170 -10.18 10.64 -3.66
CA ALA A 170 -10.39 11.43 -4.86
C ALA A 170 -10.30 10.56 -6.13
N HIS A 171 -9.91 9.28 -6.01
CA HIS A 171 -9.72 8.34 -7.12
C HIS A 171 -8.80 8.90 -8.21
N LYS A 172 -7.74 9.60 -7.80
CA LYS A 172 -6.80 10.29 -8.69
C LYS A 172 -5.36 9.96 -8.37
N VAL A 173 -4.54 9.90 -9.40
CA VAL A 173 -3.09 9.94 -9.24
C VAL A 173 -2.64 11.37 -9.47
N ARG A 174 -2.00 11.96 -8.45
CA ARG A 174 -1.49 13.32 -8.48
C ARG A 174 0.03 13.29 -8.64
N ARG A 175 0.56 14.28 -9.34
CA ARG A 175 2.00 14.50 -9.54
C ARG A 175 2.39 15.82 -8.92
N PHE A 176 3.30 15.81 -7.97
CA PHE A 176 3.91 16.99 -7.38
C PHE A 176 5.34 17.15 -7.90
N ASP A 177 5.62 18.30 -8.48
CA ASP A 177 6.93 18.66 -8.97
C ASP A 177 7.56 19.67 -8.00
N PRO A 178 8.60 19.26 -7.25
CA PRO A 178 9.23 20.15 -6.26
C PRO A 178 9.97 21.33 -6.88
N LYS A 179 10.34 21.26 -8.17
CA LYS A 179 11.02 22.36 -8.87
C LYS A 179 10.05 23.53 -9.18
N THR A 180 8.80 23.20 -9.46
CA THR A 180 7.76 24.20 -9.77
C THR A 180 6.84 24.52 -8.60
N GLY A 181 6.78 23.62 -7.61
CA GLY A 181 5.85 23.69 -6.48
C GLY A 181 4.39 23.39 -6.87
N LEU A 182 4.16 22.82 -8.06
CA LEU A 182 2.83 22.54 -8.56
C LEU A 182 2.43 21.06 -8.40
N VAL A 183 1.15 20.87 -8.12
CA VAL A 183 0.49 19.56 -8.18
C VAL A 183 -0.43 19.52 -9.40
N THR A 184 -0.32 18.44 -10.16
CA THR A 184 -1.17 18.15 -11.31
C THR A 184 -1.77 16.75 -11.22
N THR A 185 -2.97 16.56 -11.74
CA THR A 185 -3.59 15.25 -11.90
C THR A 185 -3.05 14.58 -13.16
N ILE A 186 -2.66 13.31 -13.07
CA ILE A 186 -2.16 12.54 -14.22
C ILE A 186 -3.05 11.35 -14.58
N ALA A 187 -3.94 10.94 -13.68
CA ALA A 187 -4.93 9.89 -13.95
C ALA A 187 -6.15 10.02 -13.05
N GLY A 188 -7.29 9.49 -13.52
CA GLY A 188 -8.54 9.43 -12.79
C GLY A 188 -9.54 10.50 -13.21
N THR A 189 -10.72 10.07 -13.70
CA THR A 189 -11.82 10.96 -14.16
C THR A 189 -12.87 11.24 -13.09
N TRP A 190 -12.80 10.53 -11.94
CA TRP A 190 -13.85 10.59 -10.92
C TRP A 190 -14.20 12.03 -10.56
N SER A 191 -15.49 12.35 -10.61
CA SER A 191 -16.04 13.65 -10.28
C SER A 191 -17.01 13.55 -9.09
N ALA A 192 -17.33 14.68 -8.46
CA ALA A 192 -18.37 14.73 -7.43
C ALA A 192 -19.76 14.31 -7.95
N GLU A 193 -20.00 14.39 -9.26
CA GLU A 193 -21.23 13.89 -9.89
C GLU A 193 -21.24 12.37 -9.96
N ASP A 194 -20.08 11.73 -10.15
CA ASP A 194 -19.95 10.28 -10.14
C ASP A 194 -20.14 9.76 -8.71
N GLU A 195 -19.57 10.42 -7.71
CA GLU A 195 -19.79 10.13 -6.30
C GLU A 195 -21.28 10.24 -5.90
N ALA A 196 -21.96 11.28 -6.36
CA ALA A 196 -23.40 11.46 -6.12
C ALA A 196 -24.26 10.40 -6.82
N ARG A 197 -23.82 9.87 -7.97
CA ARG A 197 -24.53 8.80 -8.69
C ARG A 197 -24.33 7.43 -8.07
N GLU A 198 -23.16 7.18 -7.42
CA GLU A 198 -22.90 5.90 -6.76
C GLU A 198 -23.44 5.83 -5.33
N GLN A 199 -23.59 6.96 -4.61
CA GLN A 199 -24.23 6.96 -3.30
C GLN A 199 -25.63 6.27 -3.26
N PRO A 200 -26.50 6.34 -4.29
CA PRO A 200 -27.76 5.59 -4.28
C PRO A 200 -27.60 4.08 -4.42
N LEU A 201 -26.45 3.57 -4.90
CA LEU A 201 -26.17 2.12 -4.97
C LEU A 201 -25.81 1.57 -3.58
N VAL A 202 -25.17 2.37 -2.74
CA VAL A 202 -24.90 2.04 -1.32
C VAL A 202 -26.20 1.99 -0.49
N ALA A 203 -27.19 2.84 -0.83
CA ALA A 203 -28.48 2.90 -0.14
C ALA A 203 -29.52 1.89 -0.66
N ARG A 204 -29.25 1.22 -1.75
CA ARG A 204 -30.15 0.18 -2.28
C ARG A 204 -29.78 -1.17 -1.67
N ASN A 205 -30.37 -1.50 -0.54
CA ASN A 205 -30.63 -2.87 -0.15
C ASN A 205 -31.43 -3.53 -1.27
N LEU A 206 -30.72 -4.08 -2.26
CA LEU A 206 -31.39 -4.86 -3.29
C LEU A 206 -31.78 -6.20 -2.67
N VAL A 207 -32.98 -6.24 -2.14
CA VAL A 207 -33.64 -7.50 -1.82
C VAL A 207 -34.02 -8.11 -3.17
N VAL A 208 -33.21 -8.99 -3.67
CA VAL A 208 -33.58 -9.84 -4.81
C VAL A 208 -34.46 -10.96 -4.25
N LEU A 209 -35.75 -10.80 -4.44
CA LEU A 209 -36.71 -11.90 -4.28
C LEU A 209 -36.68 -12.73 -5.55
N SER A 210 -36.15 -13.92 -5.43
CA SER A 210 -36.25 -15.11 -6.29
C SER A 210 -34.97 -15.61 -6.93
N GLY A 211 -34.44 -16.63 -6.39
CA GLY A 211 -33.99 -17.81 -7.11
C GLY A 211 -32.51 -17.96 -7.44
N ASP A 212 -31.70 -16.92 -7.54
CA ASP A 212 -30.26 -17.06 -7.76
C ASP A 212 -29.51 -16.15 -6.78
N ALA A 213 -28.83 -16.77 -5.84
CA ALA A 213 -28.12 -16.10 -4.77
C ALA A 213 -26.96 -15.26 -5.31
N ILE A 214 -27.14 -13.95 -5.37
CA ILE A 214 -26.01 -13.02 -5.46
C ILE A 214 -25.55 -12.80 -4.02
N GLY A 215 -24.48 -13.47 -3.64
CA GLY A 215 -23.83 -13.25 -2.35
C GLY A 215 -23.14 -11.89 -2.36
N ILE A 216 -23.63 -10.96 -1.57
CA ILE A 216 -22.88 -9.75 -1.24
C ILE A 216 -22.04 -10.13 -0.03
N ASP A 217 -20.72 -10.23 -0.24
CA ASP A 217 -19.79 -10.43 0.86
C ASP A 217 -19.46 -9.05 1.47
N PHE A 218 -19.90 -8.82 2.71
CA PHE A 218 -19.67 -7.59 3.48
C PHE A 218 -18.46 -7.72 4.40
N SER A 219 -17.42 -8.43 4.01
CA SER A 219 -16.36 -8.83 4.91
C SER A 219 -15.16 -7.88 4.99
N ASP A 220 -15.31 -6.56 4.83
CA ASP A 220 -14.33 -5.67 5.44
C ASP A 220 -14.94 -4.96 6.66
N ASP A 221 -14.17 -4.89 7.74
CA ASP A 221 -14.56 -4.29 9.02
C ASP A 221 -14.75 -2.75 8.93
N GLN A 222 -14.62 -2.17 7.75
CA GLN A 222 -14.72 -0.73 7.48
C GLN A 222 -16.01 -0.35 6.74
N GLY A 223 -16.81 -1.31 6.31
CA GLY A 223 -18.11 -1.06 5.64
C GLY A 223 -18.01 -0.56 4.20
N TRP A 224 -16.87 -0.76 3.55
CA TRP A 224 -16.68 -0.38 2.14
C TRP A 224 -17.31 -1.43 1.22
N LEU A 225 -18.28 -1.01 0.41
CA LEU A 225 -18.86 -1.85 -0.64
C LEU A 225 -17.86 -1.99 -1.78
N MET A 226 -17.27 -3.18 -1.90
CA MET A 226 -16.53 -3.55 -3.11
C MET A 226 -17.51 -3.69 -4.27
N PRO A 227 -17.23 -3.12 -5.45
CA PRO A 227 -18.04 -3.39 -6.63
C PRO A 227 -17.95 -4.88 -6.97
N VAL A 228 -19.06 -5.59 -6.83
CA VAL A 228 -19.14 -7.01 -7.19
C VAL A 228 -19.24 -7.09 -8.70
N CYS A 229 -18.17 -7.53 -9.36
CA CYS A 229 -18.24 -7.95 -10.75
C CYS A 229 -18.95 -9.32 -10.80
N SER A 230 -20.28 -9.32 -10.82
CA SER A 230 -21.06 -10.54 -11.07
C SER A 230 -20.98 -10.93 -12.55
N ASP A 231 -21.04 -12.22 -12.84
CA ASP A 231 -21.11 -12.73 -14.21
C ASP A 231 -22.34 -12.12 -14.93
N GLY A 232 -22.10 -11.17 -15.81
CA GLY A 232 -23.16 -10.51 -16.56
C GLY A 232 -23.18 -8.99 -16.51
N LEU A 233 -22.35 -8.33 -15.69
CA LEU A 233 -22.17 -6.88 -15.79
C LEU A 233 -21.29 -6.54 -16.99
N ASP A 234 -21.69 -5.49 -17.71
CA ASP A 234 -20.93 -4.94 -18.82
C ASP A 234 -19.56 -4.44 -18.31
N MET A 235 -18.55 -5.30 -18.44
CA MET A 235 -17.17 -5.02 -18.07
C MET A 235 -16.54 -3.91 -18.91
N SER A 236 -17.21 -3.45 -19.96
CA SER A 236 -16.71 -2.35 -20.83
C SER A 236 -16.52 -1.05 -20.07
N MET A 237 -17.21 -0.85 -18.94
CA MET A 237 -17.06 0.31 -18.06
C MET A 237 -15.68 0.36 -17.37
N TYR A 238 -14.96 -0.76 -17.29
CA TYR A 238 -13.65 -0.86 -16.65
C TYR A 238 -12.50 -1.11 -17.64
N LEU A 239 -12.78 -1.14 -18.94
CA LEU A 239 -11.80 -1.40 -19.99
C LEU A 239 -11.27 -0.07 -20.57
N ASP A 240 -10.67 0.76 -19.71
CA ASP A 240 -10.05 2.02 -20.14
C ASP A 240 -8.60 1.82 -20.63
N ASP A 241 -8.17 0.58 -20.83
CA ASP A 241 -6.85 0.28 -21.36
C ASP A 241 -6.67 0.83 -22.79
N GLY A 242 -5.53 1.46 -23.03
CA GLY A 242 -5.21 2.10 -24.29
C GLY A 242 -5.77 3.52 -24.43
N ARG A 243 -6.43 4.06 -23.40
CA ARG A 243 -6.92 5.45 -23.36
C ARG A 243 -6.00 6.36 -22.57
N PRO A 244 -6.14 7.70 -22.69
CA PRO A 244 -5.50 8.63 -21.78
C PRO A 244 -5.85 8.32 -20.33
N ALA A 245 -4.85 8.28 -19.46
CA ALA A 245 -5.05 7.97 -18.05
C ALA A 245 -5.96 8.98 -17.34
N MET A 246 -6.01 10.21 -17.83
CA MET A 246 -6.93 11.26 -17.37
C MET A 246 -8.41 10.94 -17.67
N GLU A 247 -8.69 10.01 -18.57
CA GLU A 247 -10.04 9.56 -18.94
C GLU A 247 -10.36 8.20 -18.27
N ALA A 248 -9.41 7.61 -17.58
CA ALA A 248 -9.59 6.30 -16.96
C ALA A 248 -10.35 6.41 -15.63
N ARG A 249 -11.19 5.43 -15.37
CA ARG A 249 -11.79 5.24 -14.07
C ARG A 249 -10.85 4.44 -13.18
N LEU A 250 -10.46 5.03 -12.09
CA LEU A 250 -9.70 4.39 -11.02
C LEU A 250 -10.59 4.30 -9.79
N TYR A 251 -10.44 3.24 -9.01
CA TYR A 251 -11.25 3.04 -7.82
C TYR A 251 -10.43 2.52 -6.65
N ASP A 252 -10.44 3.26 -5.53
CA ASP A 252 -9.70 2.90 -4.30
C ASP A 252 -8.21 2.62 -4.59
N ILE A 253 -7.51 3.62 -5.08
CA ILE A 253 -6.08 3.50 -5.39
C ILE A 253 -5.26 3.60 -4.12
N VAL A 254 -4.48 2.55 -3.79
CA VAL A 254 -3.81 2.44 -2.49
C VAL A 254 -2.30 2.21 -2.56
N GLY A 255 -1.78 1.85 -3.73
CA GLY A 255 -0.36 1.57 -3.92
C GLY A 255 0.19 2.21 -5.18
N LEU A 256 1.44 2.65 -5.13
CA LEU A 256 2.19 3.23 -6.25
C LEU A 256 3.61 2.69 -6.30
N ALA A 257 4.12 2.48 -7.52
CA ALA A 257 5.54 2.32 -7.81
C ALA A 257 5.88 3.05 -9.10
N VAL A 258 7.15 3.41 -9.26
CA VAL A 258 7.66 4.04 -10.48
C VAL A 258 8.83 3.21 -10.99
N ASP A 259 8.82 2.87 -12.27
CA ASP A 259 9.93 2.13 -12.88
C ASP A 259 11.08 3.08 -13.29
N ALA A 260 12.21 2.50 -13.72
CA ALA A 260 13.39 3.25 -14.11
C ALA A 260 13.16 4.19 -15.31
N ARG A 261 12.07 4.04 -16.06
CA ARG A 261 11.68 4.91 -17.17
C ARG A 261 10.77 6.06 -16.76
N GLY A 262 10.31 6.06 -15.49
CA GLY A 262 9.34 7.00 -14.96
C GLY A 262 7.88 6.60 -15.21
N ASP A 263 7.60 5.39 -15.71
CA ASP A 263 6.23 4.89 -15.83
C ASP A 263 5.65 4.62 -14.43
N VAL A 264 4.41 5.05 -14.19
CA VAL A 264 3.78 4.95 -12.88
C VAL A 264 2.86 3.73 -12.82
N TYR A 265 3.09 2.87 -11.86
CA TYR A 265 2.26 1.69 -11.60
C TYR A 265 1.33 1.96 -10.43
N VAL A 266 0.06 1.69 -10.64
CA VAL A 266 -1.03 2.06 -9.73
C VAL A 266 -1.75 0.79 -9.30
N VAL A 267 -1.87 0.57 -8.00
CA VAL A 267 -2.76 -0.45 -7.45
C VAL A 267 -4.18 0.11 -7.46
N ASP A 268 -4.97 -0.34 -8.40
CA ASP A 268 -6.40 -0.06 -8.54
C ASP A 268 -7.16 -1.16 -7.79
N LYS A 269 -7.18 -1.04 -6.44
CA LYS A 269 -7.66 -2.08 -5.51
C LYS A 269 -9.12 -2.42 -5.77
N GLY A 270 -9.96 -1.41 -5.97
CA GLY A 270 -11.37 -1.63 -6.19
C GLY A 270 -11.69 -2.35 -7.50
N SER A 271 -10.78 -2.33 -8.49
CA SER A 271 -10.89 -3.13 -9.72
C SER A 271 -10.06 -4.42 -9.69
N ASN A 272 -9.40 -4.73 -8.58
CA ASN A 272 -8.50 -5.89 -8.44
C ASN A 272 -7.42 -5.95 -9.54
N ARG A 273 -6.84 -4.80 -9.88
CA ARG A 273 -5.82 -4.67 -10.94
C ARG A 273 -4.61 -3.85 -10.49
N VAL A 274 -3.50 -4.12 -11.15
CA VAL A 274 -2.37 -3.21 -11.22
C VAL A 274 -2.35 -2.58 -12.60
N ARG A 275 -2.41 -1.25 -12.64
CA ARG A 275 -2.44 -0.47 -13.87
C ARG A 275 -1.11 0.27 -14.05
N LYS A 276 -0.72 0.53 -15.28
CA LYS A 276 0.47 1.28 -15.63
C LYS A 276 0.07 2.53 -16.42
N ILE A 277 0.62 3.67 -16.07
CA ILE A 277 0.54 4.93 -16.80
C ILE A 277 1.90 5.13 -17.48
N ASP A 278 1.94 5.10 -18.78
CA ASP A 278 3.14 5.40 -19.56
C ASP A 278 3.42 6.91 -19.45
N CYS A 279 4.56 7.28 -18.88
CA CYS A 279 4.90 8.68 -18.57
C CYS A 279 5.06 9.56 -19.81
N ARG A 280 5.39 8.96 -20.96
CA ARG A 280 5.63 9.65 -22.22
C ARG A 280 4.36 9.89 -23.02
N THR A 281 3.43 8.92 -23.03
CA THR A 281 2.20 8.98 -23.81
C THR A 281 0.98 9.36 -23.00
N GLY A 282 1.04 9.23 -21.67
CA GLY A 282 -0.09 9.41 -20.77
C GLY A 282 -1.17 8.32 -20.92
N ILE A 283 -0.85 7.20 -21.58
CA ILE A 283 -1.79 6.10 -21.80
C ILE A 283 -1.75 5.13 -20.62
N ILE A 284 -2.92 4.67 -20.19
CA ILE A 284 -3.05 3.67 -19.14
C ILE A 284 -3.28 2.27 -19.73
N SER A 285 -2.71 1.26 -19.06
CA SER A 285 -2.89 -0.15 -19.42
C SER A 285 -2.87 -1.04 -18.18
N THR A 286 -3.50 -2.20 -18.23
CA THR A 286 -3.43 -3.22 -17.19
C THR A 286 -2.14 -4.01 -17.28
N VAL A 287 -1.47 -4.22 -16.15
CA VAL A 287 -0.26 -5.04 -16.00
C VAL A 287 -0.57 -6.39 -15.35
N ALA A 288 -1.44 -6.40 -14.36
CA ALA A 288 -1.90 -7.62 -13.69
C ALA A 288 -3.35 -7.45 -13.22
N GLY A 289 -4.07 -8.57 -13.14
CA GLY A 289 -5.45 -8.58 -12.69
C GLY A 289 -6.48 -8.53 -13.82
N VAL A 290 -7.70 -9.03 -13.55
CA VAL A 290 -8.79 -9.18 -14.53
C VAL A 290 -10.12 -8.56 -14.08
N CYS A 291 -10.12 -7.60 -13.18
CA CYS A 291 -11.36 -7.01 -12.62
C CYS A 291 -12.28 -8.02 -11.88
N ARG A 292 -11.80 -9.20 -11.59
CA ARG A 292 -12.49 -10.22 -10.77
C ARG A 292 -11.59 -10.57 -9.61
N TYR A 293 -12.18 -10.62 -8.42
CA TYR A 293 -11.42 -11.06 -7.25
C TYR A 293 -11.27 -12.58 -7.20
N GLY A 294 -10.18 -13.05 -6.64
CA GLY A 294 -9.89 -14.46 -6.45
C GLY A 294 -8.44 -14.82 -6.72
N TYR A 295 -8.17 -16.12 -6.68
CA TYR A 295 -6.89 -16.72 -7.02
C TYR A 295 -7.13 -17.87 -7.99
N ASP A 296 -6.47 -17.85 -9.12
CA ASP A 296 -6.65 -18.84 -10.19
C ASP A 296 -5.32 -19.50 -10.63
N GLY A 297 -4.29 -19.37 -9.79
CA GLY A 297 -3.00 -20.05 -9.95
C GLY A 297 -1.89 -19.19 -10.55
N ASP A 298 -0.79 -19.85 -10.83
CA ASP A 298 0.48 -19.28 -11.28
C ASP A 298 0.81 -19.65 -12.74
N ASP A 299 1.97 -19.21 -13.22
CA ASP A 299 2.55 -19.53 -14.53
C ASP A 299 1.67 -19.16 -15.74
N LYS A 300 0.93 -18.06 -15.61
CA LYS A 300 0.06 -17.51 -16.64
C LYS A 300 0.36 -16.02 -16.88
N PRO A 301 -0.13 -15.44 -17.99
CA PRO A 301 -0.03 -14.00 -18.19
C PRO A 301 -0.68 -13.23 -17.04
N ALA A 302 0.06 -12.30 -16.43
CA ALA A 302 -0.39 -11.52 -15.28
C ALA A 302 -1.68 -10.75 -15.55
N VAL A 303 -1.87 -10.26 -16.77
CA VAL A 303 -3.09 -9.59 -17.25
C VAL A 303 -4.32 -10.51 -17.34
N ARG A 304 -4.15 -11.81 -17.11
CA ARG A 304 -5.24 -12.81 -17.05
C ARG A 304 -5.37 -13.47 -15.69
N ALA A 305 -4.53 -13.09 -14.75
CA ALA A 305 -4.57 -13.63 -13.39
C ALA A 305 -5.62 -12.90 -12.54
N MET A 306 -6.27 -13.64 -11.65
CA MET A 306 -7.11 -13.03 -10.63
C MET A 306 -6.22 -12.53 -9.49
N LEU A 307 -6.52 -11.32 -9.00
CA LEU A 307 -6.02 -10.74 -7.77
C LEU A 307 -7.20 -10.48 -6.82
N HIS A 308 -6.95 -10.31 -5.54
CA HIS A 308 -7.99 -9.98 -4.58
C HIS A 308 -7.54 -8.87 -3.64
N ALA A 309 -8.12 -7.68 -3.82
CA ALA A 309 -7.80 -6.47 -3.07
C ALA A 309 -6.28 -6.26 -2.92
N PRO A 310 -5.52 -6.14 -4.03
CA PRO A 310 -4.09 -5.86 -3.94
C PRO A 310 -3.86 -4.50 -3.29
N GLU A 311 -2.78 -4.34 -2.49
CA GLU A 311 -2.53 -3.10 -1.77
C GLU A 311 -1.20 -2.43 -2.09
N ALA A 312 -0.15 -3.19 -2.35
CA ALA A 312 1.15 -2.60 -2.66
C ALA A 312 1.79 -3.22 -3.89
N VAL A 313 2.62 -2.43 -4.53
CA VAL A 313 3.51 -2.84 -5.62
C VAL A 313 4.90 -2.28 -5.41
N ILE A 314 5.91 -3.05 -5.80
CA ILE A 314 7.30 -2.62 -5.79
C ILE A 314 8.10 -3.35 -6.86
N PHE A 315 9.17 -2.73 -7.36
CA PHE A 315 10.12 -3.35 -8.28
C PHE A 315 11.36 -3.86 -7.55
N ASP A 316 11.89 -4.99 -8.02
CA ASP A 316 13.26 -5.39 -7.70
C ASP A 316 14.25 -4.78 -8.72
N GLN A 317 15.56 -4.96 -8.49
CA GLN A 317 16.61 -4.46 -9.36
C GLN A 317 16.65 -5.12 -10.76
N ASN A 318 15.93 -6.21 -10.96
CA ASN A 318 15.78 -6.89 -12.24
C ASN A 318 14.53 -6.48 -12.99
N ASP A 319 13.86 -5.42 -12.54
CA ASP A 319 12.57 -4.91 -13.05
C ASP A 319 11.43 -5.94 -12.91
N ASN A 320 11.46 -6.87 -11.95
CA ASN A 320 10.29 -7.67 -11.64
C ASN A 320 9.35 -6.90 -10.72
N LEU A 321 8.05 -6.99 -10.97
CA LEU A 321 7.03 -6.34 -10.15
C LEU A 321 6.50 -7.32 -9.09
N TYR A 322 6.58 -6.91 -7.83
CA TYR A 322 5.97 -7.64 -6.72
C TYR A 322 4.67 -6.98 -6.31
N ILE A 323 3.66 -7.78 -5.98
CA ILE A 323 2.30 -7.34 -5.64
C ILE A 323 1.89 -7.99 -4.32
N SER A 324 1.43 -7.20 -3.36
CA SER A 324 0.69 -7.72 -2.20
C SER A 324 -0.70 -8.09 -2.68
N ASP A 325 -0.97 -9.38 -2.84
CA ASP A 325 -2.28 -9.92 -3.20
C ASP A 325 -3.02 -10.24 -1.90
N THR A 326 -3.47 -9.17 -1.24
CA THR A 326 -3.76 -9.08 0.19
C THR A 326 -4.81 -10.08 0.66
N MET A 327 -5.97 -10.10 0.04
CA MET A 327 -7.08 -11.00 0.42
C MET A 327 -6.89 -12.42 -0.12
N ASN A 328 -5.90 -12.64 -0.99
CA ASN A 328 -5.45 -13.99 -1.35
C ASN A 328 -4.33 -14.49 -0.43
N HIS A 329 -3.90 -13.69 0.56
CA HIS A 329 -2.86 -14.05 1.53
C HIS A 329 -1.56 -14.49 0.85
N ARG A 330 -1.15 -13.74 -0.20
CA ARG A 330 0.01 -14.05 -1.05
C ARG A 330 0.79 -12.80 -1.43
N ILE A 331 2.07 -12.99 -1.69
CA ILE A 331 2.88 -12.04 -2.44
C ILE A 331 3.12 -12.66 -3.81
N ARG A 332 2.75 -11.92 -4.86
CA ARG A 332 2.87 -12.35 -6.24
C ARG A 332 4.02 -11.59 -6.90
N LYS A 333 4.68 -12.25 -7.84
CA LYS A 333 5.73 -11.68 -8.68
C LYS A 333 5.31 -11.74 -10.14
N VAL A 334 5.43 -10.64 -10.84
CA VAL A 334 5.31 -10.56 -12.29
C VAL A 334 6.71 -10.39 -12.87
N ASP A 335 7.14 -11.35 -13.66
CA ASP A 335 8.33 -11.21 -14.50
C ASP A 335 7.97 -10.28 -15.67
N MET A 336 8.49 -9.06 -15.66
CA MET A 336 8.12 -8.04 -16.64
C MET A 336 8.68 -8.31 -18.05
N LYS A 337 9.61 -9.27 -18.18
CA LYS A 337 10.14 -9.70 -19.50
C LYS A 337 9.24 -10.72 -20.18
N THR A 338 8.67 -11.65 -19.40
CA THR A 338 7.80 -12.71 -19.90
C THR A 338 6.31 -12.38 -19.74
N GLY A 339 5.98 -11.46 -18.84
CA GLY A 339 4.61 -11.12 -18.46
C GLY A 339 3.91 -12.19 -17.62
N LEU A 340 4.66 -13.18 -17.10
CA LEU A 340 4.08 -14.25 -16.28
C LEU A 340 4.03 -13.87 -14.81
N ILE A 341 2.97 -14.31 -14.11
CA ILE A 341 2.81 -14.12 -12.67
C ILE A 341 3.03 -15.44 -11.93
N THR A 342 3.72 -15.34 -10.77
CA THR A 342 3.97 -16.47 -9.87
C THR A 342 3.78 -16.05 -8.42
N THR A 343 3.48 -16.99 -7.54
CA THR A 343 3.47 -16.78 -6.08
C THR A 343 4.89 -16.95 -5.54
N VAL A 344 5.37 -15.96 -4.79
CA VAL A 344 6.67 -16.01 -4.12
C VAL A 344 6.55 -16.24 -2.61
N SER A 345 5.42 -15.87 -2.02
CA SER A 345 5.17 -16.10 -0.59
C SER A 345 3.66 -16.20 -0.33
N GLY A 346 3.33 -16.99 0.68
CA GLY A 346 1.95 -17.24 1.08
C GLY A 346 1.32 -18.47 0.40
N ASN A 347 0.68 -19.32 1.19
CA ASN A 347 -0.03 -20.50 0.71
C ASN A 347 -1.53 -20.27 0.48
N GLY A 348 -2.02 -19.07 0.80
CA GLY A 348 -3.44 -18.69 0.70
C GLY A 348 -4.26 -18.94 1.96
N ASP A 349 -3.64 -19.45 3.01
CA ASP A 349 -4.30 -19.62 4.32
C ASP A 349 -4.09 -18.34 5.14
N SER A 350 -5.17 -17.83 5.73
CA SER A 350 -5.13 -16.67 6.63
C SER A 350 -4.52 -16.99 8.00
N GLY A 351 -4.37 -18.28 8.34
CA GLY A 351 -3.88 -18.71 9.65
C GLY A 351 -4.80 -18.40 10.83
N TYR A 352 -6.04 -17.98 10.57
CA TYR A 352 -7.04 -17.74 11.62
C TYR A 352 -7.85 -19.01 11.88
N GLU A 353 -7.48 -19.74 12.93
CA GLU A 353 -8.35 -20.77 13.51
C GLU A 353 -9.32 -20.21 14.59
N ASP A 354 -9.18 -18.97 15.00
CA ASP A 354 -9.94 -18.43 16.15
C ASP A 354 -11.00 -17.42 15.71
N LYS A 355 -12.28 -17.85 15.81
CA LYS A 355 -13.48 -17.10 15.41
C LYS A 355 -13.81 -15.89 16.31
N ASN A 356 -12.93 -15.53 17.27
CA ASN A 356 -13.24 -14.54 18.31
C ASN A 356 -12.36 -13.26 18.29
N ILE A 357 -11.53 -13.06 17.26
CA ILE A 357 -10.76 -11.82 17.16
C ILE A 357 -11.23 -11.08 15.90
N GLY A 358 -12.28 -10.30 16.03
CA GLY A 358 -12.59 -9.24 15.07
C GLY A 358 -11.46 -8.22 15.10
N GLY A 359 -10.79 -8.03 13.99
CA GLY A 359 -9.73 -7.04 13.86
C GLY A 359 -9.07 -7.09 12.50
N CYS A 360 -9.10 -5.94 11.83
CA CYS A 360 -8.46 -5.63 10.57
C CYS A 360 -7.08 -6.26 10.39
N GLY A 361 -6.87 -6.86 9.23
CA GLY A 361 -5.67 -7.57 8.87
C GLY A 361 -4.45 -6.69 8.76
N ALA A 362 -3.67 -6.64 9.83
CA ALA A 362 -2.26 -6.28 9.71
C ALA A 362 -1.50 -7.54 9.30
N ALA A 363 -0.62 -7.43 8.31
CA ALA A 363 0.27 -8.52 7.96
C ALA A 363 0.98 -9.02 9.21
N ARG A 364 0.62 -10.21 9.68
CA ARG A 364 1.24 -10.81 10.85
C ARG A 364 2.49 -11.54 10.42
N PHE A 365 3.64 -10.91 10.55
CA PHE A 365 4.89 -11.64 10.67
C PHE A 365 4.97 -12.18 12.10
N VAL A 366 4.89 -13.47 12.30
CA VAL A 366 4.94 -14.10 13.62
C VAL A 366 6.30 -14.75 13.86
N ALA A 367 6.98 -14.31 14.91
CA ALA A 367 8.31 -14.77 15.29
C ALA A 367 8.31 -16.13 15.98
N LYS A 368 9.42 -16.80 15.80
CA LYS A 368 9.79 -18.06 16.42
C LYS A 368 10.16 -17.87 17.90
N GLU A 369 9.56 -18.63 18.83
CA GLU A 369 10.28 -19.19 19.96
C GLU A 369 9.67 -20.50 20.45
N SER A 370 10.59 -21.46 20.65
CA SER A 370 10.56 -22.75 21.38
C SER A 370 9.86 -23.93 20.72
N ALA A 371 10.66 -24.97 20.62
CA ALA A 371 10.39 -26.36 20.34
C ALA A 371 8.94 -26.79 20.59
N GLY A 372 8.17 -26.94 19.50
CA GLY A 372 6.93 -27.67 19.57
C GLY A 372 5.84 -27.37 18.58
N MET A 373 5.76 -26.20 17.98
CA MET A 373 4.76 -25.94 16.93
C MET A 373 5.17 -24.78 16.01
N LEU A 374 5.60 -25.11 14.78
CA LEU A 374 5.67 -24.18 13.65
C LEU A 374 4.24 -23.88 13.20
N LYS A 375 3.56 -22.94 13.85
CA LYS A 375 2.16 -22.63 13.47
C LYS A 375 2.01 -21.57 12.37
N HIS A 376 3.08 -20.87 11.98
CA HIS A 376 2.95 -19.70 11.09
C HIS A 376 4.02 -19.57 10.00
N GLY A 377 4.90 -20.53 9.80
CA GLY A 377 5.70 -20.61 8.60
C GLY A 377 7.13 -20.09 8.64
N ASP A 378 7.65 -19.59 9.79
CA ASP A 378 9.06 -19.21 9.91
C ASP A 378 9.98 -20.42 9.63
N GLY A 379 10.95 -20.25 8.72
CA GLY A 379 11.84 -21.32 8.27
C GLY A 379 11.22 -22.32 7.29
N LEU A 380 10.00 -22.05 6.79
CA LEU A 380 9.41 -22.75 5.66
C LEU A 380 9.75 -22.06 4.34
N LEU A 381 9.59 -22.79 3.23
CA LEU A 381 9.58 -22.14 1.92
C LEU A 381 8.50 -21.05 1.87
N GLY A 382 8.80 -19.93 1.25
CA GLY A 382 7.87 -18.81 1.19
C GLY A 382 6.47 -19.22 0.71
N THR A 383 6.39 -20.11 -0.27
CA THR A 383 5.12 -20.63 -0.83
C THR A 383 4.38 -21.60 0.07
N GLU A 384 5.01 -22.14 1.12
CA GLU A 384 4.41 -23.02 2.12
C GLU A 384 4.00 -22.28 3.38
N ALA A 385 4.50 -21.06 3.55
CA ALA A 385 4.26 -20.24 4.71
C ALA A 385 2.86 -19.62 4.71
N VAL A 386 2.32 -19.37 5.90
CA VAL A 386 1.10 -18.59 6.07
C VAL A 386 1.47 -17.12 6.12
N VAL A 387 0.95 -16.35 5.18
CA VAL A 387 1.09 -14.89 5.14
C VAL A 387 -0.31 -14.30 5.22
N ASN A 388 -0.63 -13.60 6.30
CA ASN A 388 -1.96 -13.06 6.47
C ASN A 388 -2.04 -11.61 6.01
N SER A 389 -2.85 -11.37 4.99
CA SER A 389 -3.18 -10.03 4.48
C SER A 389 -1.93 -9.12 4.34
N PRO A 390 -0.97 -9.45 3.47
CA PRO A 390 0.21 -8.60 3.27
C PRO A 390 -0.21 -7.26 2.68
N VAL A 391 0.29 -6.15 3.26
CA VAL A 391 -0.07 -4.78 2.86
C VAL A 391 1.13 -4.09 2.23
N GLY A 392 2.19 -3.86 3.00
CA GLY A 392 3.37 -3.13 2.54
C GLY A 392 4.47 -4.05 2.02
N LEU A 393 5.25 -3.57 1.05
CA LEU A 393 6.40 -4.24 0.47
C LEU A 393 7.62 -3.32 0.50
N ALA A 394 8.80 -3.90 0.74
CA ALA A 394 10.08 -3.26 0.53
C ALA A 394 11.08 -4.29 0.00
N VAL A 395 12.00 -3.87 -0.84
CA VAL A 395 13.05 -4.71 -1.43
C VAL A 395 14.38 -4.01 -1.19
N ASP A 396 15.37 -4.77 -0.73
CA ASP A 396 16.74 -4.30 -0.59
C ASP A 396 17.54 -4.45 -1.89
N SER A 397 18.79 -3.99 -1.86
CA SER A 397 19.69 -4.02 -3.03
C SER A 397 20.47 -5.33 -3.19
N GLN A 398 20.25 -6.35 -2.36
CA GLN A 398 21.00 -7.61 -2.38
C GLN A 398 20.33 -8.73 -3.20
#